data_54d351f6dd329af3d3ab93fa7a301322
#
_entry.id   54d351f6dd329af3d3ab93fa7a301322
#
_cell.length_a   1.000
_cell.length_b   1.000
_cell.length_c   1.000
_cell.angle_alpha   90.00
_cell.angle_beta   90.00
_cell.angle_gamma   90.00
#
_symmetry.space_group_name_H-M   'P 1'
#
loop_
_entity.id
_entity.type
_entity.pdbx_description
1 polymer ?
#
loop_
_entity_poly.entity_id
_entity_poly.type
_entity_poly.pdbx_seq_one_letter_code
_entity_poly.pdbx_strand_id
1 'polypeptide(L)'
;MDILHVDDSPEICQLYADMLSVGNHSVESVNDGREGLELALKNDYDLILLDICMPKYSGMEFIYDLKAKRPSEIKKVIIVSVLELSESHRNELLKLGIHSVEEKPSTIQKLETIKKDLLLH
;
A
#
# COMPACT_ATOMS: atom_id res chain seq x y z
N MET A 1 -1.05 -4.12 -13.80
CA MET A 1 -0.04 -4.24 -12.74
C MET A 1 -0.52 -5.17 -11.63
N ASP A 2 0.44 -5.73 -10.93
CA ASP A 2 0.15 -6.61 -9.81
C ASP A 2 0.17 -5.79 -8.52
N ILE A 3 -0.94 -5.78 -7.81
CA ILE A 3 -1.14 -4.93 -6.63
C ILE A 3 -1.48 -5.79 -5.42
N LEU A 4 -0.76 -5.57 -4.33
CA LEU A 4 -1.12 -6.11 -3.03
C LEU A 4 -1.88 -5.02 -2.27
N HIS A 5 -3.05 -5.35 -1.75
CA HIS A 5 -3.86 -4.43 -0.95
C HIS A 5 -4.07 -5.00 0.44
N VAL A 6 -3.55 -4.33 1.44
CA VAL A 6 -3.61 -4.76 2.85
C VAL A 6 -4.49 -3.78 3.62
N ASP A 7 -5.68 -4.23 4.01
CA ASP A 7 -6.66 -3.41 4.70
C ASP A 7 -7.60 -4.33 5.49
N ASP A 8 -7.86 -4.02 6.76
CA ASP A 8 -8.70 -4.86 7.62
C ASP A 8 -10.20 -4.77 7.28
N SER A 9 -10.59 -3.85 6.39
CA SER A 9 -11.99 -3.69 5.96
C SER A 9 -12.27 -4.46 4.67
N PRO A 10 -13.09 -5.51 4.70
CA PRO A 10 -13.47 -6.23 3.47
C PRO A 10 -14.19 -5.33 2.46
N GLU A 11 -14.97 -4.36 2.93
CA GLU A 11 -15.69 -3.42 2.07
C GLU A 11 -14.73 -2.54 1.27
N ILE A 12 -13.69 -2.04 1.92
CA ILE A 12 -12.66 -1.22 1.26
C ILE A 12 -11.88 -2.07 0.27
N CYS A 13 -11.55 -3.30 0.62
CA CYS A 13 -10.87 -4.22 -0.30
C CYS A 13 -11.70 -4.47 -1.55
N GLN A 14 -13.01 -4.68 -1.39
CA GLN A 14 -13.90 -4.89 -2.54
C GLN A 14 -13.99 -3.64 -3.41
N LEU A 15 -14.08 -2.46 -2.79
CA LEU A 15 -14.11 -1.20 -3.52
C LEU A 15 -12.86 -1.03 -4.40
N TYR A 16 -11.68 -1.25 -3.84
CA TYR A 16 -10.44 -1.14 -4.61
C TYR A 16 -10.33 -2.21 -5.69
N ALA A 17 -10.76 -3.43 -5.40
CA ALA A 17 -10.77 -4.49 -6.41
C ALA A 17 -11.66 -4.12 -7.59
N ASP A 18 -12.85 -3.58 -7.31
CA ASP A 18 -13.79 -3.16 -8.36
C ASP A 18 -13.23 -2.00 -9.18
N MET A 19 -12.66 -1.00 -8.51
CA MET A 19 -12.06 0.16 -9.18
C MET A 19 -10.89 -0.24 -10.08
N LEU A 20 -10.04 -1.13 -9.61
CA LEU A 20 -8.82 -1.50 -10.32
C LEU A 20 -9.05 -2.54 -11.40
N SER A 21 -10.16 -3.28 -11.35
CA SER A 21 -10.49 -4.26 -12.40
C SER A 21 -10.72 -3.61 -13.76
N VAL A 22 -11.12 -2.34 -13.78
CA VAL A 22 -11.36 -1.58 -15.01
C VAL A 22 -10.07 -1.34 -15.79
N GLY A 23 -8.93 -1.23 -15.08
CA GLY A 23 -7.64 -0.91 -15.68
C GLY A 23 -6.77 -2.12 -16.03
N ASN A 24 -7.32 -3.32 -16.06
CA ASN A 24 -6.60 -4.55 -16.35
C ASN A 24 -5.47 -4.82 -15.33
N HIS A 25 -5.77 -4.58 -14.04
CA HIS A 25 -4.85 -4.81 -12.94
C HIS A 25 -5.22 -6.08 -12.19
N SER A 26 -4.22 -6.76 -11.65
CA SER A 26 -4.41 -7.91 -10.77
C SER A 26 -4.25 -7.45 -9.33
N VAL A 27 -5.29 -7.63 -8.52
CA VAL A 27 -5.30 -7.18 -7.13
C VAL A 27 -5.44 -8.38 -6.20
N GLU A 28 -4.49 -8.53 -5.30
CA GLU A 28 -4.57 -9.50 -4.21
C GLU A 28 -4.83 -8.75 -2.92
N SER A 29 -5.99 -8.99 -2.31
CA SER A 29 -6.41 -8.29 -1.09
C SER A 29 -6.34 -9.22 0.11
N VAL A 30 -5.79 -8.71 1.21
CA VAL A 30 -5.77 -9.42 2.49
C VAL A 30 -6.24 -8.49 3.59
N ASN A 31 -6.86 -9.07 4.62
CA ASN A 31 -7.46 -8.31 5.72
C ASN A 31 -6.63 -8.37 7.00
N ASP A 32 -5.40 -8.85 6.93
CA ASP A 32 -4.49 -9.00 8.05
C ASP A 32 -3.10 -8.51 7.64
N GLY A 33 -2.53 -7.61 8.44
CA GLY A 33 -1.22 -7.04 8.15
C GLY A 33 -0.08 -8.06 8.13
N ARG A 34 -0.13 -9.07 8.98
CA ARG A 34 0.90 -10.12 9.00
C ARG A 34 0.85 -10.98 7.75
N GLU A 35 -0.36 -11.35 7.32
CA GLU A 35 -0.55 -12.08 6.08
C GLU A 35 -0.06 -11.25 4.89
N GLY A 36 -0.38 -9.96 4.89
CA GLY A 36 0.10 -9.04 3.86
C GLY A 36 1.63 -8.96 3.82
N LEU A 37 2.26 -8.92 4.98
CA LEU A 37 3.72 -8.91 5.04
C LEU A 37 4.32 -10.18 4.46
N GLU A 38 3.76 -11.35 4.79
CA GLU A 38 4.25 -12.62 4.23
C GLU A 38 4.19 -12.61 2.71
N LEU A 39 3.08 -12.11 2.14
CA LEU A 39 2.94 -12.03 0.69
C LEU A 39 3.95 -11.05 0.09
N ALA A 40 4.16 -9.90 0.73
CA ALA A 40 5.12 -8.91 0.25
C ALA A 40 6.57 -9.42 0.31
N LEU A 41 6.87 -10.35 1.21
CA LEU A 41 8.19 -10.94 1.31
C LEU A 41 8.43 -12.07 0.30
N LYS A 42 7.36 -12.71 -0.19
CA LYS A 42 7.45 -13.87 -1.09
C LYS A 42 7.26 -13.53 -2.55
N ASN A 43 6.48 -12.49 -2.85
CA ASN A 43 6.07 -12.17 -4.21
C ASN A 43 6.57 -10.79 -4.62
N ASP A 44 6.61 -10.56 -5.93
CA ASP A 44 6.94 -9.27 -6.49
C ASP A 44 5.66 -8.56 -6.93
N TYR A 45 5.34 -7.45 -6.28
CA TYR A 45 4.21 -6.61 -6.65
C TYR A 45 4.73 -5.33 -7.30
N ASP A 46 3.89 -4.71 -8.13
CA ASP A 46 4.18 -3.38 -8.67
C ASP A 46 3.88 -2.29 -7.65
N LEU A 47 2.82 -2.48 -6.87
CA LEU A 47 2.40 -1.57 -5.82
C LEU A 47 1.92 -2.35 -4.60
N ILE A 48 2.11 -1.76 -3.42
CA ILE A 48 1.57 -2.27 -2.17
C ILE A 48 0.74 -1.14 -1.55
N LEU A 49 -0.57 -1.32 -1.53
CA LEU A 49 -1.51 -0.38 -0.90
C LEU A 49 -1.72 -0.83 0.53
N LEU A 50 -1.38 0.02 1.48
CA LEU A 50 -1.34 -0.36 2.90
C LEU A 50 -2.18 0.60 3.74
N ASP A 51 -3.16 0.07 4.47
CA ASP A 51 -3.89 0.82 5.48
C ASP A 51 -2.99 1.02 6.70
N ILE A 52 -2.91 2.26 7.19
CA ILE A 52 -2.07 2.56 8.35
C ILE A 52 -2.73 2.14 9.67
N CYS A 53 -4.06 2.14 9.73
CA CYS A 53 -4.82 1.87 10.95
C CYS A 53 -5.40 0.48 10.97
N MET A 54 -4.57 -0.54 11.18
CA MET A 54 -5.04 -1.91 11.33
C MET A 54 -4.88 -2.36 12.79
N PRO A 55 -5.86 -3.07 13.36
CA PRO A 55 -5.70 -3.64 14.69
C PRO A 55 -4.67 -4.77 14.66
N LYS A 56 -4.10 -5.13 15.78
CA LYS A 56 -3.13 -6.22 15.96
C LYS A 56 -1.78 -6.02 15.27
N TYR A 57 -1.76 -5.57 14.02
CA TYR A 57 -0.51 -5.36 13.28
C TYR A 57 -0.64 -4.13 12.41
N SER A 58 -0.12 -3.01 12.88
CA SER A 58 -0.30 -1.71 12.25
C SER A 58 0.49 -1.56 10.95
N GLY A 59 0.09 -0.56 10.15
CA GLY A 59 0.84 -0.21 8.95
C GLY A 59 2.28 0.18 9.25
N MET A 60 2.53 0.82 10.38
CA MET A 60 3.89 1.18 10.79
C MET A 60 4.74 -0.07 11.05
N GLU A 61 4.20 -1.04 11.76
CA GLU A 61 4.91 -2.31 12.01
C GLU A 61 5.23 -3.02 10.70
N PHE A 62 4.27 -3.05 9.79
CA PHE A 62 4.45 -3.61 8.45
C PHE A 62 5.64 -2.95 7.72
N ILE A 63 5.69 -1.61 7.73
CA ILE A 63 6.74 -0.86 7.05
C ILE A 63 8.11 -1.16 7.67
N TYR A 64 8.23 -1.16 9.00
CA TYR A 64 9.50 -1.46 9.65
C TYR A 64 9.97 -2.87 9.35
N ASP A 65 9.07 -3.85 9.39
CA ASP A 65 9.44 -5.24 9.12
C ASP A 65 9.81 -5.46 7.65
N LEU A 66 9.06 -4.85 6.73
CA LEU A 66 9.37 -4.95 5.31
C LEU A 66 10.73 -4.31 5.00
N LYS A 67 10.99 -3.14 5.58
CA LYS A 67 12.26 -2.44 5.39
C LYS A 67 13.44 -3.25 5.91
N ALA A 68 13.26 -3.93 7.04
CA ALA A 68 14.30 -4.75 7.63
C ALA A 68 14.63 -5.99 6.81
N LYS A 69 13.60 -6.61 6.21
CA LYS A 69 13.73 -7.90 5.52
C LYS A 69 13.87 -7.78 4.00
N ARG A 70 13.25 -6.77 3.40
CA ARG A 70 13.26 -6.60 1.95
C ARG A 70 13.19 -5.12 1.59
N PRO A 71 14.25 -4.35 1.90
CA PRO A 71 14.22 -2.88 1.77
C PRO A 71 13.93 -2.37 0.35
N SER A 72 14.26 -3.14 -0.68
CA SER A 72 13.98 -2.73 -2.06
C SER A 72 12.49 -2.54 -2.36
N GLU A 73 11.61 -3.14 -1.55
CA GLU A 73 10.16 -3.09 -1.78
C GLU A 73 9.50 -1.88 -1.12
N ILE A 74 10.19 -1.17 -0.24
CA ILE A 74 9.62 -0.03 0.48
C ILE A 74 9.13 1.06 -0.48
N LYS A 75 9.87 1.33 -1.54
CA LYS A 75 9.51 2.38 -2.53
C LYS A 75 8.19 2.12 -3.25
N LYS A 76 7.66 0.88 -3.18
CA LYS A 76 6.39 0.49 -3.81
C LYS A 76 5.21 0.67 -2.87
N VAL A 77 5.45 0.99 -1.60
CA VAL A 77 4.39 1.10 -0.59
C VAL A 77 3.72 2.46 -0.68
N ILE A 78 2.40 2.43 -0.75
CA ILE A 78 1.54 3.61 -0.69
C ILE A 78 0.66 3.43 0.54
N ILE A 79 0.76 4.35 1.49
CA ILE A 79 -0.14 4.38 2.62
C ILE A 79 -1.47 4.99 2.15
N VAL A 80 -2.57 4.30 2.40
CA VAL A 80 -3.92 4.82 2.15
C VAL A 80 -4.65 4.95 3.48
N SER A 81 -5.22 6.11 3.73
CA SER A 81 -5.85 6.43 5.01
C SER A 81 -7.16 7.17 4.80
N VAL A 82 -8.18 6.88 5.64
CA VAL A 82 -9.43 7.65 5.65
C VAL A 82 -9.25 8.97 6.39
N LEU A 83 -8.22 9.08 7.23
CA LEU A 83 -7.92 10.28 8.00
C LEU A 83 -6.74 11.00 7.38
N GLU A 84 -6.77 12.33 7.46
CA GLU A 84 -5.63 13.14 7.07
C GLU A 84 -4.54 13.01 8.14
N LEU A 85 -3.35 12.60 7.73
CA LEU A 85 -2.21 12.49 8.63
C LEU A 85 -1.58 13.86 8.83
N SER A 86 -1.03 14.09 10.03
CA SER A 86 -0.27 15.32 10.28
C SER A 86 0.93 15.39 9.36
N GLU A 87 1.40 16.60 9.09
CA GLU A 87 2.59 16.79 8.26
C GLU A 87 3.81 16.09 8.85
N SER A 88 3.95 16.14 10.17
CA SER A 88 5.04 15.48 10.89
C SER A 88 5.00 13.96 10.68
N HIS A 89 3.83 13.35 10.82
CA HIS A 89 3.64 11.91 10.65
C HIS A 89 3.89 11.50 9.18
N ARG A 90 3.36 12.28 8.24
CA ARG A 90 3.58 12.05 6.81
C ARG A 90 5.06 12.10 6.47
N ASN A 91 5.79 13.09 6.99
CA ASN A 91 7.22 13.24 6.73
C ASN A 91 8.02 12.09 7.33
N GLU A 92 7.64 11.58 8.51
CA GLU A 92 8.27 10.41 9.11
C GLU A 92 8.14 9.19 8.20
N LEU A 93 6.93 8.95 7.68
CA LEU A 93 6.67 7.84 6.77
C LEU A 93 7.48 7.96 5.48
N LEU A 94 7.53 9.15 4.90
CA LEU A 94 8.28 9.39 3.67
C LEU A 94 9.79 9.19 3.88
N LYS A 95 10.32 9.52 5.04
CA LYS A 95 11.72 9.28 5.38
C LYS A 95 12.07 7.80 5.43
N LEU A 96 11.09 6.94 5.73
CA LEU A 96 11.28 5.50 5.72
C LEU A 96 11.42 4.94 4.31
N GLY A 97 11.10 5.73 3.29
CA GLY A 97 11.30 5.38 1.88
C GLY A 97 10.05 4.95 1.15
N ILE A 98 8.87 5.05 1.76
CA ILE A 98 7.62 4.73 1.06
C ILE A 98 7.39 5.71 -0.09
N HIS A 99 6.56 5.29 -1.06
CA HIS A 99 6.28 6.13 -2.22
C HIS A 99 5.47 7.37 -1.85
N SER A 100 4.32 7.17 -1.19
CA SER A 100 3.43 8.29 -0.89
C SER A 100 2.37 7.92 0.15
N VAL A 101 1.67 8.95 0.63
CA VAL A 101 0.54 8.82 1.53
C VAL A 101 -0.67 9.43 0.83
N GLU A 102 -1.73 8.64 0.67
CA GLU A 102 -2.94 9.04 -0.06
C GLU A 102 -4.18 8.89 0.81
N GLU A 103 -5.21 9.68 0.51
CA GLU A 103 -6.51 9.56 1.18
C GLU A 103 -7.36 8.52 0.48
N LYS A 104 -8.19 7.79 1.25
CA LYS A 104 -9.15 6.83 0.72
C LYS A 104 -10.42 7.54 0.27
N PRO A 105 -11.07 7.08 -0.81
CA PRO A 105 -10.52 6.16 -1.80
C PRO A 105 -9.61 6.87 -2.80
N SER A 106 -8.53 6.23 -3.23
CA SER A 106 -7.67 6.76 -4.29
C SER A 106 -8.29 6.44 -5.65
N THR A 107 -8.14 7.35 -6.60
CA THR A 107 -8.65 7.12 -7.96
C THR A 107 -7.70 6.21 -8.75
N ILE A 108 -8.25 5.49 -9.73
CA ILE A 108 -7.46 4.66 -10.65
C ILE A 108 -6.41 5.52 -11.36
N GLN A 109 -6.81 6.70 -11.81
CA GLN A 109 -5.91 7.63 -12.51
C GLN A 109 -4.70 7.98 -11.65
N LYS A 110 -4.91 8.22 -10.36
CA LYS A 110 -3.84 8.55 -9.42
C LYS A 110 -2.89 7.37 -9.25
N LEU A 111 -3.42 6.16 -9.14
CA LEU A 111 -2.59 4.95 -9.02
C LEU A 111 -1.79 4.69 -10.28
N GLU A 112 -2.35 4.94 -11.45
CA GLU A 112 -1.63 4.81 -12.71
C GLU A 112 -0.51 5.83 -12.85
N THR A 113 -0.72 7.05 -12.36
CA THR A 113 0.31 8.09 -12.32
C THR A 113 1.49 7.65 -11.43
N ILE A 114 1.18 7.07 -10.28
CA ILE A 114 2.20 6.55 -9.37
C ILE A 114 2.99 5.43 -10.03
N LYS A 115 2.32 4.54 -10.74
CA LYS A 115 2.99 3.48 -11.49
C LYS A 115 4.01 4.05 -12.49
N LYS A 116 3.62 5.08 -13.24
CA LYS A 116 4.53 5.73 -14.18
C LYS A 116 5.77 6.29 -13.49
N ASP A 117 5.59 6.93 -12.33
CA ASP A 117 6.70 7.44 -11.53
C ASP A 117 7.66 6.32 -11.13
N LEU A 118 7.12 5.18 -10.70
CA LEU A 118 7.93 4.04 -10.30
C LEU A 118 8.71 3.42 -11.46
N LEU A 119 8.12 3.42 -12.66
CA LEU A 119 8.78 2.88 -13.85
C LEU A 119 9.90 3.80 -14.37
N LEU A 120 9.83 5.09 -14.09
CA LEU A 120 10.84 6.06 -14.50
C LEU A 120 12.04 6.09 -13.55
N HIS A 121 11.92 5.49 -12.40
CA HIS A 121 12.93 5.43 -11.36
C HIS A 121 13.37 3.99 -11.12
#